data_c3cb632235997906fb93708de364eda0
#
_entry.id   c3cb632235997906fb93708de364eda0
#
_cell.length_a   1.000
_cell.length_b   1.000
_cell.length_c   1.000
_cell.angle_alpha   90.00
_cell.angle_beta   90.00
_cell.angle_gamma   90.00
#
_symmetry.space_group_name_H-M   'P 1'
#
loop_
_entity.id
_entity.type
_entity.pdbx_description
1 polymer ?
#
loop_
_entity_poly.entity_id
_entity_poly.type
_entity_poly.pdbx_seq_one_letter_code
_entity_poly.pdbx_strand_id
1 'polypeptide(L)'
;MTKITAYIPAYNASEYLARTIEGLLSQTQPFDEVLVIDDGSNDDTVAIASRYPAVRIVKHAKNRGLAAARNTAFREARNELIASVDADVIAEPQWIATLLRHLDDPKVVGAGGMLIEGVLKTLADRWRDARMAQQWGPVVLRNPKFLYGSNNVFRKSAVVEAGGYDEFHRSCGEDPDLAARVRARGWDLVYDPAARSIHQRHDSLASILDMYWRWWRFGNQAYAKGITLRSVLGHALFIHFRYNFLPPALQDLRTGHLDLFALDLAALAYLPYRDVRLWMASRSASLHEQRATGA
;
A
#
# COMPACT_ATOMS: atom_id res chain seq x y z
N MET A 1 16.38 -13.85 -21.87
CA MET A 1 15.80 -13.66 -20.52
C MET A 1 14.94 -12.40 -20.56
N THR A 2 13.76 -12.42 -19.96
CA THR A 2 12.91 -11.24 -19.88
C THR A 2 13.51 -10.22 -18.93
N LYS A 3 13.70 -8.99 -19.38
CA LYS A 3 14.29 -7.91 -18.60
C LYS A 3 13.28 -7.31 -17.61
N ILE A 4 13.75 -6.99 -16.41
CA ILE A 4 12.91 -6.59 -15.28
C ILE A 4 13.46 -5.32 -14.63
N THR A 5 12.58 -4.35 -14.37
CA THR A 5 12.88 -3.21 -13.50
C THR A 5 12.22 -3.44 -12.13
N ALA A 6 12.97 -3.29 -11.05
CA ALA A 6 12.38 -3.10 -9.72
C ALA A 6 12.29 -1.61 -9.39
N TYR A 7 11.28 -1.20 -8.62
CA TYR A 7 11.25 0.15 -8.07
C TYR A 7 10.79 0.17 -6.61
N ILE A 8 11.28 1.18 -5.91
CA ILE A 8 10.97 1.50 -4.53
C ILE A 8 10.42 2.92 -4.48
N PRO A 9 9.12 3.14 -4.24
CA PRO A 9 8.61 4.47 -3.90
C PRO A 9 9.07 4.84 -2.49
N ALA A 10 9.73 5.98 -2.31
CA ALA A 10 10.33 6.38 -1.04
C ALA A 10 9.93 7.81 -0.67
N TYR A 11 9.51 8.00 0.58
CA TYR A 11 9.29 9.30 1.20
C TYR A 11 9.62 9.23 2.68
N ASN A 12 10.69 9.91 3.10
CA ASN A 12 11.21 9.87 4.47
C ASN A 12 11.40 8.44 4.97
N ALA A 13 12.18 7.65 4.22
CA ALA A 13 12.38 6.22 4.42
C ALA A 13 13.80 5.85 4.87
N SER A 14 14.56 6.80 5.42
CA SER A 14 15.97 6.62 5.79
C SER A 14 16.20 5.43 6.73
N GLU A 15 15.24 5.08 7.57
CA GLU A 15 15.35 3.99 8.54
C GLU A 15 15.39 2.59 7.88
N TYR A 16 14.66 2.41 6.76
CA TYR A 16 14.40 1.08 6.20
C TYR A 16 15.04 0.85 4.83
N LEU A 17 15.20 1.92 4.03
CA LEU A 17 15.53 1.87 2.61
C LEU A 17 16.76 1.03 2.27
N ALA A 18 17.81 1.09 3.10
CA ALA A 18 19.04 0.34 2.86
C ALA A 18 18.78 -1.17 2.74
N ARG A 19 18.07 -1.74 3.72
CA ARG A 19 17.74 -3.17 3.73
C ARG A 19 16.79 -3.57 2.61
N THR A 20 15.88 -2.67 2.22
CA THR A 20 14.99 -2.89 1.06
C THR A 20 15.79 -2.98 -0.24
N ILE A 21 16.74 -2.06 -0.46
CA ILE A 21 17.65 -2.11 -1.62
C ILE A 21 18.47 -3.40 -1.62
N GLU A 22 19.07 -3.77 -0.49
CA GLU A 22 19.86 -5.00 -0.35
C GLU A 22 19.02 -6.25 -0.65
N GLY A 23 17.77 -6.31 -0.20
CA GLY A 23 16.83 -7.38 -0.52
C GLY A 23 16.56 -7.51 -2.02
N LEU A 24 16.45 -6.40 -2.74
CA LEU A 24 16.30 -6.42 -4.20
C LEU A 24 17.60 -6.82 -4.92
N LEU A 25 18.74 -6.35 -4.46
CA LEU A 25 20.03 -6.68 -5.08
C LEU A 25 20.47 -8.13 -4.82
N SER A 26 19.90 -8.79 -3.81
CA SER A 26 20.21 -10.20 -3.44
C SER A 26 19.26 -11.23 -4.06
N GLN A 27 18.38 -10.84 -4.98
CA GLN A 27 17.45 -11.77 -5.60
C GLN A 27 18.17 -12.84 -6.44
N THR A 28 17.68 -14.08 -6.40
CA THR A 28 18.22 -15.18 -7.23
C THR A 28 18.04 -14.96 -8.72
N GLN A 29 16.97 -14.24 -9.10
CA GLN A 29 16.78 -13.68 -10.43
C GLN A 29 17.10 -12.18 -10.35
N PRO A 30 18.26 -11.73 -10.86
CA PRO A 30 18.67 -10.34 -10.74
C PRO A 30 17.77 -9.41 -11.56
N PHE A 31 17.62 -8.18 -11.08
CA PHE A 31 16.99 -7.10 -11.84
C PHE A 31 17.98 -6.46 -12.82
N ASP A 32 17.50 -6.12 -14.02
CA ASP A 32 18.26 -5.35 -15.01
C ASP A 32 18.34 -3.86 -14.65
N GLU A 33 17.41 -3.38 -13.84
CA GLU A 33 17.31 -2.01 -13.36
C GLU A 33 16.64 -1.97 -11.99
N VAL A 34 17.21 -1.16 -11.08
CA VAL A 34 16.59 -0.86 -9.77
C VAL A 34 16.42 0.66 -9.65
N LEU A 35 15.18 1.11 -9.40
CA LEU A 35 14.83 2.51 -9.24
C LEU A 35 14.45 2.82 -7.80
N VAL A 36 14.92 3.94 -7.27
CA VAL A 36 14.32 4.60 -6.11
C VAL A 36 13.61 5.85 -6.61
N ILE A 37 12.30 5.94 -6.37
CA ILE A 37 11.50 7.13 -6.67
C ILE A 37 11.34 7.91 -5.38
N ASP A 38 12.18 8.91 -5.20
CA ASP A 38 12.12 9.80 -4.04
C ASP A 38 11.01 10.83 -4.22
N ASP A 39 9.98 10.73 -3.42
CA ASP A 39 8.81 11.63 -3.48
C ASP A 39 9.01 12.92 -2.64
N GLY A 40 10.19 13.52 -2.75
CA GLY A 40 10.52 14.79 -2.09
C GLY A 40 10.82 14.62 -0.60
N SER A 41 11.66 13.65 -0.22
CA SER A 41 12.09 13.42 1.16
C SER A 41 12.91 14.57 1.73
N ASN A 42 12.79 14.76 3.05
CA ASN A 42 13.51 15.77 3.81
C ASN A 42 14.52 15.15 4.80
N ASP A 43 14.65 13.82 4.80
CA ASP A 43 15.59 13.05 5.60
C ASP A 43 16.75 12.49 4.74
N ASP A 44 17.53 11.57 5.28
CA ASP A 44 18.67 10.96 4.59
C ASP A 44 18.32 9.92 3.52
N THR A 45 17.03 9.79 3.13
CA THR A 45 16.56 8.80 2.13
C THR A 45 17.43 8.81 0.86
N VAL A 46 17.62 9.99 0.26
CA VAL A 46 18.41 10.13 -0.98
C VAL A 46 19.88 9.83 -0.74
N ALA A 47 20.45 10.27 0.38
CA ALA A 47 21.85 10.02 0.72
C ALA A 47 22.11 8.52 0.90
N ILE A 48 21.16 7.77 1.47
CA ILE A 48 21.24 6.31 1.63
C ILE A 48 21.16 5.63 0.25
N ALA A 49 20.17 5.97 -0.58
CA ALA A 49 20.02 5.39 -1.92
C ALA A 49 21.30 5.62 -2.78
N SER A 50 21.94 6.79 -2.64
CA SER A 50 23.15 7.14 -3.40
C SER A 50 24.39 6.31 -3.05
N ARG A 51 24.36 5.53 -1.95
CA ARG A 51 25.45 4.60 -1.60
C ARG A 51 25.46 3.33 -2.47
N TYR A 52 24.40 3.10 -3.24
CA TYR A 52 24.24 1.91 -4.08
C TYR A 52 24.39 2.27 -5.57
N PRO A 53 25.56 2.06 -6.20
CA PRO A 53 25.80 2.43 -7.61
C PRO A 53 24.87 1.75 -8.61
N ALA A 54 24.31 0.58 -8.24
CA ALA A 54 23.36 -0.17 -9.06
C ALA A 54 21.94 0.45 -9.05
N VAL A 55 21.69 1.47 -8.23
CA VAL A 55 20.36 2.10 -8.07
C VAL A 55 20.32 3.42 -8.80
N ARG A 56 19.31 3.59 -9.66
CA ARG A 56 19.00 4.89 -10.29
C ARG A 56 17.94 5.61 -9.46
N ILE A 57 18.22 6.85 -9.09
CA ILE A 57 17.34 7.69 -8.27
C ILE A 57 16.61 8.67 -9.18
N VAL A 58 15.28 8.71 -9.03
CA VAL A 58 14.39 9.71 -9.65
C VAL A 58 13.76 10.53 -8.54
N LYS A 59 13.87 11.86 -8.59
CA LYS A 59 13.42 12.75 -7.52
C LYS A 59 12.24 13.61 -7.96
N HIS A 60 11.22 13.70 -7.10
CA HIS A 60 10.21 14.74 -7.19
C HIS A 60 10.67 15.98 -6.44
N ALA A 61 10.33 17.17 -6.96
CA ALA A 61 10.66 18.44 -6.31
C ALA A 61 9.90 18.65 -4.97
N LYS A 62 8.77 17.93 -4.79
CA LYS A 62 7.94 17.93 -3.58
C LYS A 62 7.14 16.62 -3.50
N ASN A 63 6.61 16.32 -2.33
CA ASN A 63 5.72 15.16 -2.15
C ASN A 63 4.46 15.28 -3.02
N ARG A 64 4.27 14.31 -3.91
CA ARG A 64 3.11 14.17 -4.81
C ARG A 64 2.18 13.04 -4.39
N GLY A 65 2.64 12.14 -3.52
CA GLY A 65 1.91 10.97 -3.03
C GLY A 65 2.29 9.67 -3.74
N LEU A 66 1.90 8.55 -3.12
CA LEU A 66 2.32 7.20 -3.51
C LEU A 66 1.95 6.85 -4.96
N ALA A 67 0.71 7.11 -5.38
CA ALA A 67 0.27 6.85 -6.76
C ALA A 67 1.11 7.61 -7.80
N ALA A 68 1.47 8.87 -7.52
CA ALA A 68 2.33 9.66 -8.40
C ALA A 68 3.77 9.10 -8.47
N ALA A 69 4.31 8.61 -7.34
CA ALA A 69 5.62 7.95 -7.32
C ALA A 69 5.59 6.65 -8.15
N ARG A 70 4.52 5.82 -8.00
CA ARG A 70 4.32 4.61 -8.80
C ARG A 70 4.21 4.94 -10.30
N ASN A 71 3.40 5.93 -10.70
CA ASN A 71 3.31 6.38 -12.09
C ASN A 71 4.65 6.85 -12.64
N THR A 72 5.44 7.55 -11.83
CA THR A 72 6.79 7.95 -12.22
C THR A 72 7.67 6.74 -12.46
N ALA A 73 7.61 5.71 -11.59
CA ALA A 73 8.35 4.47 -11.82
C ALA A 73 7.96 3.80 -13.15
N PHE A 74 6.67 3.68 -13.45
CA PHE A 74 6.20 3.10 -14.71
C PHE A 74 6.64 3.91 -15.94
N ARG A 75 6.69 5.23 -15.85
CA ARG A 75 7.19 6.08 -16.94
C ARG A 75 8.70 5.92 -17.16
N GLU A 76 9.46 5.94 -16.07
CA GLU A 76 10.92 5.93 -16.05
C GLU A 76 11.56 4.55 -16.28
N ALA A 77 10.85 3.47 -15.96
CA ALA A 77 11.33 2.11 -16.12
C ALA A 77 11.61 1.77 -17.59
N ARG A 78 12.76 1.12 -17.84
CA ARG A 78 13.21 0.75 -19.18
C ARG A 78 12.65 -0.57 -19.67
N ASN A 79 12.14 -1.42 -18.78
CA ASN A 79 11.74 -2.77 -19.08
C ASN A 79 10.22 -2.96 -19.07
N GLU A 80 9.73 -4.04 -19.68
CA GLU A 80 8.30 -4.36 -19.75
C GLU A 80 7.78 -4.93 -18.43
N LEU A 81 8.60 -5.66 -17.68
CA LEU A 81 8.20 -6.16 -16.38
C LEU A 81 8.69 -5.19 -15.29
N ILE A 82 7.74 -4.74 -14.46
CA ILE A 82 8.01 -3.75 -13.41
C ILE A 82 7.55 -4.32 -12.07
N ALA A 83 8.51 -4.55 -11.18
CA ALA A 83 8.30 -5.06 -9.84
C ALA A 83 8.29 -3.90 -8.83
N SER A 84 7.38 -3.94 -7.87
CA SER A 84 7.20 -2.96 -6.79
C SER A 84 7.50 -3.57 -5.43
N VAL A 85 8.30 -2.87 -4.65
CA VAL A 85 8.52 -3.15 -3.23
C VAL A 85 8.50 -1.82 -2.48
N ASP A 86 7.71 -1.71 -1.40
CA ASP A 86 7.68 -0.49 -0.59
C ASP A 86 9.00 -0.30 0.20
N ALA A 87 9.35 0.92 0.55
CA ALA A 87 10.64 1.28 1.11
C ALA A 87 10.97 0.64 2.49
N ASP A 88 9.97 0.05 3.14
CA ASP A 88 10.04 -0.65 4.42
C ASP A 88 9.85 -2.17 4.29
N VAL A 89 10.03 -2.74 3.09
CA VAL A 89 9.82 -4.16 2.79
C VAL A 89 11.08 -4.82 2.27
N ILE A 90 11.45 -5.98 2.81
CA ILE A 90 12.54 -6.83 2.31
C ILE A 90 11.93 -7.98 1.51
N ALA A 91 12.23 -8.07 0.23
CA ALA A 91 11.88 -9.22 -0.59
C ALA A 91 12.79 -10.42 -0.28
N GLU A 92 12.21 -11.62 -0.05
CA GLU A 92 13.00 -12.85 0.11
C GLU A 92 13.70 -13.23 -1.20
N PRO A 93 14.85 -13.95 -1.18
CA PRO A 93 15.68 -14.18 -2.37
C PRO A 93 14.98 -14.82 -3.58
N GLN A 94 13.92 -15.60 -3.37
CA GLN A 94 13.15 -16.27 -4.43
C GLN A 94 11.92 -15.47 -4.88
N TRP A 95 11.67 -14.30 -4.28
CA TRP A 95 10.44 -13.54 -4.45
C TRP A 95 10.09 -13.28 -5.92
N ILE A 96 10.99 -12.60 -6.65
CA ILE A 96 10.68 -12.24 -8.04
C ILE A 96 10.65 -13.45 -8.95
N ALA A 97 11.54 -14.46 -8.75
CA ALA A 97 11.53 -15.69 -9.54
C ALA A 97 10.21 -16.46 -9.39
N THR A 98 9.60 -16.44 -8.20
CA THR A 98 8.29 -17.05 -7.96
C THR A 98 7.18 -16.31 -8.71
N LEU A 99 7.16 -14.98 -8.66
CA LEU A 99 6.13 -14.19 -9.33
C LEU A 99 6.19 -14.26 -10.85
N LEU A 100 7.40 -14.32 -11.43
CA LEU A 100 7.58 -14.35 -12.89
C LEU A 100 6.95 -15.56 -13.55
N ARG A 101 6.91 -16.73 -12.89
CA ARG A 101 6.30 -17.96 -13.43
C ARG A 101 4.83 -17.77 -13.82
N HIS A 102 4.12 -16.90 -13.13
CA HIS A 102 2.72 -16.62 -13.43
C HIS A 102 2.55 -15.74 -14.67
N LEU A 103 3.58 -14.98 -15.04
CA LEU A 103 3.57 -14.13 -16.22
C LEU A 103 3.90 -14.88 -17.53
N ASP A 104 4.15 -16.18 -17.47
CA ASP A 104 4.23 -17.02 -18.68
C ASP A 104 2.86 -17.15 -19.37
N ASP A 105 1.76 -17.06 -18.62
CA ASP A 105 0.40 -16.91 -19.15
C ASP A 105 0.21 -15.46 -19.63
N PRO A 106 -0.01 -15.21 -20.95
CA PRO A 106 -0.18 -13.86 -21.49
C PRO A 106 -1.44 -13.15 -20.97
N LYS A 107 -2.40 -13.87 -20.42
CA LYS A 107 -3.61 -13.32 -19.80
C LYS A 107 -3.32 -12.72 -18.42
N VAL A 108 -2.27 -13.20 -17.75
CA VAL A 108 -1.82 -12.69 -16.46
C VAL A 108 -0.94 -11.46 -16.68
N VAL A 109 -1.40 -10.32 -16.24
CA VAL A 109 -0.69 -9.04 -16.38
C VAL A 109 -0.05 -8.54 -15.10
N GLY A 110 -0.35 -9.19 -13.98
CA GLY A 110 0.27 -8.89 -12.70
C GLY A 110 0.27 -10.07 -11.75
N ALA A 111 1.32 -10.21 -10.97
CA ALA A 111 1.46 -11.18 -9.91
C ALA A 111 1.92 -10.50 -8.62
N GLY A 112 1.45 -10.95 -7.45
CA GLY A 112 1.82 -10.41 -6.15
C GLY A 112 1.98 -11.51 -5.11
N GLY A 113 2.74 -11.20 -4.06
CA GLY A 113 3.11 -12.15 -3.03
C GLY A 113 2.48 -11.87 -1.66
N MET A 114 2.94 -12.64 -0.68
CA MET A 114 2.59 -12.51 0.73
C MET A 114 3.56 -11.56 1.44
N LEU A 115 3.03 -10.56 2.14
CA LEU A 115 3.81 -9.75 3.07
C LEU A 115 3.64 -10.30 4.50
N ILE A 116 4.76 -10.50 5.18
CA ILE A 116 4.81 -11.00 6.55
C ILE A 116 5.33 -9.88 7.44
N GLU A 117 4.70 -9.68 8.60
CA GLU A 117 5.19 -8.72 9.58
C GLU A 117 6.48 -9.26 10.23
N GLY A 118 7.60 -8.61 9.98
CA GLY A 118 8.93 -9.00 10.50
C GLY A 118 9.16 -8.56 11.93
N VAL A 119 8.33 -7.66 12.45
CA VAL A 119 8.44 -7.08 13.79
C VAL A 119 7.11 -7.17 14.51
N LEU A 120 7.09 -7.91 15.63
CA LEU A 120 5.92 -8.13 16.50
C LEU A 120 6.23 -7.79 17.96
N LYS A 121 7.00 -6.71 18.19
CA LYS A 121 7.50 -6.38 19.53
C LYS A 121 6.48 -5.62 20.38
N THR A 122 5.74 -4.70 19.77
CA THR A 122 4.79 -3.84 20.46
C THR A 122 3.35 -4.34 20.28
N LEU A 123 2.43 -3.81 21.07
CA LEU A 123 1.00 -4.05 20.86
C LEU A 123 0.55 -3.55 19.48
N ALA A 124 1.06 -2.41 19.02
CA ALA A 124 0.73 -1.85 17.71
C ALA A 124 1.20 -2.76 16.57
N ASP A 125 2.40 -3.34 16.67
CA ASP A 125 2.93 -4.27 15.67
C ASP A 125 2.07 -5.54 15.58
N ARG A 126 1.71 -6.14 16.74
CA ARG A 126 0.86 -7.34 16.77
C ARG A 126 -0.56 -7.05 16.28
N TRP A 127 -1.10 -5.89 16.60
CA TRP A 127 -2.41 -5.48 16.12
C TRP A 127 -2.41 -5.23 14.60
N ARG A 128 -1.32 -4.66 14.06
CA ARG A 128 -1.15 -4.51 12.59
C ARG A 128 -1.16 -5.89 11.91
N ASP A 129 -0.39 -6.84 12.41
CA ASP A 129 -0.38 -8.22 11.88
C ASP A 129 -1.78 -8.84 11.88
N ALA A 130 -2.52 -8.66 12.97
CA ALA A 130 -3.85 -9.22 13.12
C ALA A 130 -4.95 -8.52 12.30
N ARG A 131 -4.83 -7.20 12.01
CA ARG A 131 -5.91 -6.37 11.41
C ARG A 131 -5.58 -5.79 10.04
N MET A 132 -4.30 -5.74 9.68
CA MET A 132 -3.83 -5.09 8.46
C MET A 132 -2.92 -6.02 7.63
N ALA A 133 -3.06 -7.33 7.79
CA ALA A 133 -2.26 -8.31 7.06
C ALA A 133 -2.40 -8.13 5.54
N GLN A 134 -1.28 -8.02 4.85
CA GLN A 134 -1.23 -7.84 3.40
C GLN A 134 -1.06 -9.20 2.70
N GLN A 135 -2.11 -10.02 2.75
CA GLN A 135 -2.16 -11.35 2.18
C GLN A 135 -3.59 -11.79 1.84
N TRP A 136 -3.71 -12.79 0.97
CA TRP A 136 -4.98 -13.40 0.57
C TRP A 136 -5.08 -14.86 1.02
N GLY A 137 -4.32 -15.26 2.03
CA GLY A 137 -4.31 -16.62 2.58
C GLY A 137 -3.18 -17.51 2.02
N PRO A 138 -3.19 -18.82 2.36
CA PRO A 138 -2.05 -19.72 2.16
C PRO A 138 -2.02 -20.42 0.78
N VAL A 139 -2.92 -20.07 -0.13
CA VAL A 139 -3.04 -20.73 -1.45
C VAL A 139 -2.89 -19.73 -2.59
N VAL A 140 -2.42 -20.20 -3.74
CA VAL A 140 -2.38 -19.40 -4.97
C VAL A 140 -3.81 -19.05 -5.38
N LEU A 141 -4.05 -17.75 -5.67
CA LEU A 141 -5.35 -17.26 -6.10
C LEU A 141 -5.24 -16.57 -7.46
N ARG A 142 -6.08 -16.97 -8.40
CA ARG A 142 -6.31 -16.21 -9.62
C ARG A 142 -7.39 -15.18 -9.37
N ASN A 143 -7.16 -13.95 -9.80
CA ASN A 143 -8.03 -12.79 -9.61
C ASN A 143 -8.36 -12.48 -8.14
N PRO A 144 -7.34 -12.31 -7.25
CA PRO A 144 -7.56 -11.74 -5.92
C PRO A 144 -8.23 -10.37 -6.06
N LYS A 145 -8.79 -9.82 -4.98
CA LYS A 145 -9.44 -8.49 -5.04
C LYS A 145 -8.49 -7.43 -5.61
N PHE A 146 -7.23 -7.44 -5.24
CA PHE A 146 -6.13 -6.63 -5.78
C PHE A 146 -4.78 -7.26 -5.39
N LEU A 147 -3.70 -6.78 -5.97
CA LEU A 147 -2.34 -7.07 -5.53
C LEU A 147 -1.85 -5.90 -4.68
N TYR A 148 -1.25 -6.19 -3.54
CA TYR A 148 -0.65 -5.16 -2.69
C TYR A 148 0.54 -4.51 -3.39
N GLY A 149 0.56 -3.19 -3.45
CA GLY A 149 1.62 -2.44 -4.12
C GLY A 149 3.00 -2.58 -3.50
N SER A 150 3.04 -3.00 -2.24
CA SER A 150 4.27 -3.30 -1.51
C SER A 150 5.01 -4.58 -1.98
N ASN A 151 4.37 -5.41 -2.83
CA ASN A 151 4.85 -6.76 -3.12
C ASN A 151 4.21 -7.30 -4.42
N ASN A 152 4.60 -6.77 -5.57
CA ASN A 152 4.02 -7.20 -6.85
C ASN A 152 4.96 -6.99 -8.04
N VAL A 153 4.59 -7.58 -9.17
CA VAL A 153 5.15 -7.31 -10.51
C VAL A 153 4.01 -7.17 -11.51
N PHE A 154 4.12 -6.22 -12.43
CA PHE A 154 3.16 -5.98 -13.49
C PHE A 154 3.81 -5.88 -14.86
N ARG A 155 3.05 -6.18 -15.93
CA ARG A 155 3.38 -5.75 -17.28
C ARG A 155 3.16 -4.25 -17.41
N LYS A 156 4.18 -3.51 -17.82
CA LYS A 156 4.12 -2.06 -18.03
C LYS A 156 3.01 -1.67 -19.00
N SER A 157 2.95 -2.35 -20.14
CA SER A 157 1.94 -2.12 -21.17
C SER A 157 0.52 -2.21 -20.63
N ALA A 158 0.21 -3.22 -19.80
CA ALA A 158 -1.11 -3.40 -19.21
C ALA A 158 -1.48 -2.29 -18.20
N VAL A 159 -0.53 -1.86 -17.36
CA VAL A 159 -0.76 -0.74 -16.42
C VAL A 159 -0.97 0.58 -17.17
N VAL A 160 -0.17 0.84 -18.19
CA VAL A 160 -0.31 2.04 -19.05
C VAL A 160 -1.65 2.04 -19.78
N GLU A 161 -2.05 0.93 -20.38
CA GLU A 161 -3.34 0.79 -21.05
C GLU A 161 -4.52 0.91 -20.07
N ALA A 162 -4.35 0.44 -18.82
CA ALA A 162 -5.34 0.65 -17.76
C ALA A 162 -5.43 2.13 -17.30
N GLY A 163 -4.54 3.01 -17.77
CA GLY A 163 -4.52 4.44 -17.42
C GLY A 163 -3.62 4.79 -16.24
N GLY A 164 -2.72 3.87 -15.83
CA GLY A 164 -1.82 4.07 -14.68
C GLY A 164 -2.52 4.03 -13.33
N TYR A 165 -1.83 4.47 -12.28
CA TYR A 165 -2.41 4.66 -10.95
C TYR A 165 -3.16 6.01 -10.88
N ASP A 166 -4.35 6.03 -10.28
CA ASP A 166 -5.08 7.28 -10.07
C ASP A 166 -4.41 8.11 -8.96
N GLU A 167 -3.83 9.27 -9.34
CA GLU A 167 -3.10 10.16 -8.41
C GLU A 167 -4.02 10.86 -7.39
N PHE A 168 -5.33 10.71 -7.49
CA PHE A 168 -6.26 11.06 -6.42
C PHE A 168 -5.96 10.26 -5.14
N HIS A 169 -5.51 9.02 -5.27
CA HIS A 169 -5.10 8.15 -4.18
C HIS A 169 -3.66 8.47 -3.71
N ARG A 170 -3.52 9.46 -2.84
CA ARG A 170 -2.20 9.93 -2.41
C ARG A 170 -1.46 8.99 -1.46
N SER A 171 -2.16 8.14 -0.70
CA SER A 171 -1.55 7.31 0.34
C SER A 171 -2.04 5.87 0.41
N CYS A 172 -3.19 5.54 -0.16
CA CYS A 172 -3.78 4.18 -0.23
C CYS A 172 -5.04 4.19 -1.09
N GLY A 173 -5.44 3.02 -1.59
CA GLY A 173 -6.62 2.84 -2.44
C GLY A 173 -6.31 2.77 -3.93
N GLU A 174 -5.08 3.06 -4.35
CA GLU A 174 -4.61 3.00 -5.73
C GLU A 174 -4.55 1.56 -6.26
N ASP A 175 -4.23 0.59 -5.41
CA ASP A 175 -4.12 -0.83 -5.78
C ASP A 175 -5.48 -1.46 -6.12
N PRO A 176 -6.54 -1.33 -5.28
CA PRO A 176 -7.89 -1.80 -5.63
C PRO A 176 -8.45 -1.14 -6.88
N ASP A 177 -8.19 0.15 -7.08
CA ASP A 177 -8.63 0.89 -8.25
C ASP A 177 -7.97 0.36 -9.52
N LEU A 178 -6.63 0.25 -9.55
CA LEU A 178 -5.89 -0.32 -10.68
C LEU A 178 -6.37 -1.74 -10.99
N ALA A 179 -6.51 -2.60 -9.96
CA ALA A 179 -6.98 -3.98 -10.13
C ALA A 179 -8.38 -4.05 -10.75
N ALA A 180 -9.29 -3.16 -10.39
CA ALA A 180 -10.62 -3.08 -10.99
C ALA A 180 -10.55 -2.73 -12.49
N ARG A 181 -9.71 -1.74 -12.86
CA ARG A 181 -9.53 -1.32 -14.26
C ARG A 181 -8.80 -2.36 -15.11
N VAL A 182 -7.87 -3.10 -14.54
CA VAL A 182 -7.18 -4.24 -15.19
C VAL A 182 -8.18 -5.36 -15.48
N ARG A 183 -8.98 -5.77 -14.49
CA ARG A 183 -10.00 -6.82 -14.71
C ARG A 183 -11.08 -6.42 -15.67
N ALA A 184 -11.49 -5.15 -15.70
CA ALA A 184 -12.48 -4.65 -16.67
C ALA A 184 -12.01 -4.82 -18.14
N ARG A 185 -10.71 -5.02 -18.37
CA ARG A 185 -10.11 -5.33 -19.70
C ARG A 185 -10.02 -6.83 -19.98
N GLY A 186 -10.50 -7.67 -19.06
CA GLY A 186 -10.45 -9.13 -19.20
C GLY A 186 -9.07 -9.74 -18.89
N TRP A 187 -8.16 -8.99 -18.26
CA TRP A 187 -6.87 -9.48 -17.80
C TRP A 187 -6.94 -10.07 -16.40
N ASP A 188 -6.05 -10.98 -16.12
CA ASP A 188 -5.98 -11.69 -14.86
C ASP A 188 -4.81 -11.19 -13.99
N LEU A 189 -5.03 -11.24 -12.69
CA LEU A 189 -4.03 -11.07 -11.65
C LEU A 189 -3.83 -12.38 -10.90
N VAL A 190 -2.63 -12.63 -10.38
CA VAL A 190 -2.34 -13.83 -9.57
C VAL A 190 -1.69 -13.41 -8.25
N TYR A 191 -2.15 -14.00 -7.16
CA TYR A 191 -1.49 -13.96 -5.87
C TYR A 191 -0.83 -15.30 -5.60
N ASP A 192 0.45 -15.28 -5.19
CA ASP A 192 1.19 -16.49 -4.81
C ASP A 192 1.84 -16.29 -3.43
N PRO A 193 1.38 -17.02 -2.38
CA PRO A 193 1.93 -16.89 -1.03
C PRO A 193 3.37 -17.40 -0.88
N ALA A 194 3.90 -18.13 -1.88
CA ALA A 194 5.30 -18.54 -1.89
C ALA A 194 6.26 -17.40 -2.25
N ALA A 195 5.77 -16.33 -2.89
CA ALA A 195 6.52 -15.10 -3.12
C ALA A 195 6.46 -14.22 -1.86
N ARG A 196 7.40 -14.44 -0.94
CA ARG A 196 7.37 -13.83 0.39
C ARG A 196 8.20 -12.56 0.46
N SER A 197 7.71 -11.61 1.24
CA SER A 197 8.45 -10.42 1.64
C SER A 197 8.18 -10.09 3.11
N ILE A 198 9.07 -9.33 3.72
CA ILE A 198 9.07 -9.05 5.16
C ILE A 198 8.92 -7.55 5.37
N HIS A 199 7.88 -7.15 6.09
CA HIS A 199 7.65 -5.78 6.50
C HIS A 199 8.51 -5.44 7.71
N GLN A 200 9.28 -4.34 7.63
CA GLN A 200 10.23 -3.95 8.66
C GLN A 200 9.70 -2.90 9.62
N ARG A 201 8.56 -2.33 9.28
CA ARG A 201 8.02 -1.16 9.95
C ARG A 201 7.65 -1.41 11.40
N HIS A 202 7.96 -0.43 12.23
CA HIS A 202 7.45 -0.29 13.59
C HIS A 202 6.36 0.78 13.65
N ASP A 203 5.32 0.53 14.43
CA ASP A 203 4.28 1.52 14.67
C ASP A 203 4.12 1.85 16.17
N SER A 204 3.83 3.12 16.44
CA SER A 204 3.23 3.54 17.70
C SER A 204 1.71 3.31 17.65
N LEU A 205 1.06 3.34 18.82
CA LEU A 205 -0.42 3.28 18.87
C LEU A 205 -1.08 4.40 18.06
N ALA A 206 -0.50 5.58 18.06
CA ALA A 206 -1.03 6.71 17.30
C ALA A 206 -0.86 6.53 15.79
N SER A 207 0.33 6.07 15.34
CA SER A 207 0.59 5.88 13.90
C SER A 207 -0.22 4.74 13.30
N ILE A 208 -0.42 3.64 14.03
CA ILE A 208 -1.20 2.51 13.53
C ILE A 208 -2.68 2.83 13.41
N LEU A 209 -3.27 3.52 14.39
CA LEU A 209 -4.66 3.96 14.33
C LEU A 209 -4.90 4.97 13.20
N ASP A 210 -3.95 5.90 12.97
CA ASP A 210 -4.04 6.84 11.85
C ASP A 210 -3.91 6.14 10.50
N MET A 211 -3.01 5.17 10.37
CA MET A 211 -2.85 4.37 9.16
C MET A 211 -4.10 3.53 8.88
N TYR A 212 -4.64 2.86 9.91
CA TYR A 212 -5.86 2.06 9.78
C TYR A 212 -7.05 2.92 9.37
N TRP A 213 -7.21 4.13 9.95
CA TRP A 213 -8.22 5.10 9.51
C TRP A 213 -8.03 5.47 8.04
N ARG A 214 -6.79 5.77 7.58
CA ARG A 214 -6.50 6.08 6.16
C ARG A 214 -6.85 4.93 5.25
N TRP A 215 -6.54 3.69 5.60
CA TRP A 215 -6.90 2.52 4.81
C TRP A 215 -8.40 2.43 4.58
N TRP A 216 -9.19 2.59 5.63
CA TRP A 216 -10.65 2.54 5.50
C TRP A 216 -11.23 3.77 4.82
N ARG A 217 -10.65 4.94 5.05
CA ARG A 217 -11.13 6.21 4.51
C ARG A 217 -10.85 6.33 3.01
N PHE A 218 -9.66 5.99 2.55
CA PHE A 218 -9.24 6.20 1.17
C PHE A 218 -9.28 4.92 0.32
N GLY A 219 -9.19 3.74 0.93
CA GLY A 219 -9.33 2.46 0.24
C GLY A 219 -10.77 2.13 -0.18
N ASN A 220 -11.76 2.87 0.31
CA ASN A 220 -13.16 2.69 -0.07
C ASN A 220 -13.63 3.83 -0.98
N GLN A 221 -13.82 3.54 -2.27
CA GLN A 221 -14.24 4.51 -3.30
C GLN A 221 -15.52 5.29 -2.96
N ALA A 222 -16.38 4.74 -2.10
CA ALA A 222 -17.59 5.43 -1.65
C ALA A 222 -17.30 6.75 -0.89
N TYR A 223 -16.10 6.91 -0.33
CA TYR A 223 -15.65 8.12 0.34
C TYR A 223 -15.02 9.18 -0.57
N ALA A 224 -14.64 8.82 -1.77
CA ALA A 224 -14.06 9.76 -2.73
C ALA A 224 -15.03 10.88 -3.13
N LYS A 225 -16.35 10.65 -2.95
CA LYS A 225 -17.44 11.58 -3.36
C LYS A 225 -17.79 12.65 -2.34
N GLY A 226 -16.96 12.87 -1.33
CA GLY A 226 -17.21 13.87 -0.29
C GLY A 226 -17.73 13.27 1.02
N ILE A 227 -17.50 13.98 2.13
CA ILE A 227 -17.89 13.55 3.46
C ILE A 227 -19.13 14.32 3.93
N THR A 228 -20.20 13.60 4.28
CA THR A 228 -21.41 14.14 4.85
C THR A 228 -21.61 13.58 6.27
N LEU A 229 -22.38 14.27 7.12
CA LEU A 229 -22.71 13.75 8.46
C LEU A 229 -23.38 12.38 8.38
N ARG A 230 -24.27 12.18 7.39
CA ARG A 230 -24.92 10.87 7.15
C ARG A 230 -23.92 9.77 6.80
N SER A 231 -22.91 10.09 5.97
CA SER A 231 -21.84 9.13 5.63
C SER A 231 -20.98 8.81 6.85
N VAL A 232 -20.66 9.80 7.71
CA VAL A 232 -19.90 9.59 8.96
C VAL A 232 -20.67 8.64 9.90
N LEU A 233 -21.95 8.89 10.14
CA LEU A 233 -22.79 8.04 11.00
C LEU A 233 -22.97 6.63 10.43
N GLY A 234 -23.23 6.51 9.13
CA GLY A 234 -23.33 5.22 8.45
C GLY A 234 -22.04 4.40 8.56
N HIS A 235 -20.90 5.04 8.41
CA HIS A 235 -19.61 4.38 8.57
C HIS A 235 -19.31 3.96 10.02
N ALA A 236 -19.59 4.83 10.99
CA ALA A 236 -19.41 4.48 12.40
C ALA A 236 -20.20 3.21 12.77
N LEU A 237 -21.46 3.11 12.35
CA LEU A 237 -22.34 2.00 12.70
C LEU A 237 -22.10 0.75 11.86
N PHE A 238 -22.00 0.89 10.53
CA PHE A 238 -21.95 -0.28 9.64
C PHE A 238 -20.52 -0.74 9.34
N ILE A 239 -19.59 0.17 9.02
CA ILE A 239 -18.23 -0.24 8.65
C ILE A 239 -17.38 -0.46 9.89
N HIS A 240 -17.24 0.56 10.76
CA HIS A 240 -16.35 0.45 11.91
C HIS A 240 -16.88 -0.52 12.96
N PHE A 241 -18.15 -0.46 13.33
CA PHE A 241 -18.70 -1.37 14.32
C PHE A 241 -18.92 -2.78 13.76
N ARG A 242 -19.72 -2.90 12.67
CA ARG A 242 -20.19 -4.21 12.17
C ARG A 242 -19.13 -5.06 11.52
N TYR A 243 -18.19 -4.43 10.79
CA TYR A 243 -17.18 -5.17 10.02
C TYR A 243 -15.79 -5.09 10.64
N ASN A 244 -15.36 -3.93 11.13
CA ASN A 244 -13.99 -3.76 11.61
C ASN A 244 -13.81 -4.10 13.08
N PHE A 245 -14.85 -3.91 13.90
CA PHE A 245 -14.77 -4.16 15.35
C PHE A 245 -15.35 -5.51 15.74
N LEU A 246 -16.62 -5.79 15.43
CA LEU A 246 -17.34 -6.91 16.01
C LEU A 246 -16.71 -8.30 15.73
N PRO A 247 -16.35 -8.66 14.47
CA PRO A 247 -15.77 -9.98 14.22
C PRO A 247 -14.40 -10.19 14.89
N PRO A 248 -13.40 -9.26 14.77
CA PRO A 248 -12.13 -9.42 15.46
C PRO A 248 -12.26 -9.38 16.97
N ALA A 249 -13.10 -8.50 17.54
CA ALA A 249 -13.33 -8.44 18.98
C ALA A 249 -13.89 -9.75 19.55
N LEU A 250 -14.84 -10.39 18.85
CA LEU A 250 -15.35 -11.70 19.25
C LEU A 250 -14.28 -12.79 19.15
N GLN A 251 -13.40 -12.73 18.17
CA GLN A 251 -12.27 -13.64 18.05
C GLN A 251 -11.28 -13.45 19.20
N ASP A 252 -10.88 -12.23 19.51
CA ASP A 252 -9.94 -11.92 20.58
C ASP A 252 -10.47 -12.35 21.96
N LEU A 253 -11.75 -12.11 22.22
CA LEU A 253 -12.38 -12.59 23.45
C LEU A 253 -12.37 -14.12 23.57
N ARG A 254 -12.58 -14.84 22.44
CA ARG A 254 -12.54 -16.31 22.41
C ARG A 254 -11.12 -16.87 22.59
N THR A 255 -10.12 -16.16 22.08
CA THR A 255 -8.71 -16.59 22.10
C THR A 255 -7.93 -16.02 23.28
N GLY A 256 -8.53 -15.13 24.08
CA GLY A 256 -7.91 -14.51 25.27
C GLY A 256 -6.96 -13.35 24.95
N HIS A 257 -6.98 -12.80 23.73
CA HIS A 257 -6.14 -11.66 23.32
C HIS A 257 -6.78 -10.32 23.75
N LEU A 258 -6.91 -10.11 25.08
CA LEU A 258 -7.57 -8.94 25.65
C LEU A 258 -6.85 -7.62 25.35
N ASP A 259 -5.56 -7.67 25.10
CA ASP A 259 -4.75 -6.51 24.71
C ASP A 259 -5.08 -6.05 23.27
N LEU A 260 -5.27 -6.96 22.32
CA LEU A 260 -5.73 -6.64 20.96
C LEU A 260 -7.17 -6.12 20.99
N PHE A 261 -8.06 -6.76 21.77
CA PHE A 261 -9.43 -6.29 22.00
C PHE A 261 -9.48 -4.85 22.53
N ALA A 262 -8.61 -4.50 23.48
CA ALA A 262 -8.53 -3.15 24.01
C ALA A 262 -8.16 -2.11 22.92
N LEU A 263 -7.25 -2.48 22.01
CA LEU A 263 -6.89 -1.60 20.89
C LEU A 263 -7.99 -1.53 19.83
N ASP A 264 -8.77 -2.60 19.62
CA ASP A 264 -9.97 -2.56 18.77
C ASP A 264 -11.01 -1.56 19.32
N LEU A 265 -11.21 -1.51 20.65
CA LEU A 265 -12.06 -0.50 21.30
C LEU A 265 -11.54 0.92 21.07
N ALA A 266 -10.22 1.12 21.17
CA ALA A 266 -9.60 2.41 20.87
C ALA A 266 -9.81 2.79 19.40
N ALA A 267 -9.66 1.86 18.47
CA ALA A 267 -9.91 2.07 17.05
C ALA A 267 -11.39 2.43 16.79
N LEU A 268 -12.33 1.72 17.42
CA LEU A 268 -13.78 1.99 17.30
C LEU A 268 -14.15 3.43 17.70
N ALA A 269 -13.45 4.01 18.68
CA ALA A 269 -13.63 5.41 19.07
C ALA A 269 -12.86 6.39 18.16
N TYR A 270 -11.65 6.02 17.76
CA TYR A 270 -10.75 6.89 17.01
C TYR A 270 -11.20 7.12 15.56
N LEU A 271 -11.67 6.09 14.85
CA LEU A 271 -12.04 6.19 13.44
C LEU A 271 -13.19 7.18 13.21
N PRO A 272 -14.34 7.10 13.91
CA PRO A 272 -15.41 8.08 13.78
C PRO A 272 -14.99 9.50 14.20
N TYR A 273 -14.14 9.63 15.23
CA TYR A 273 -13.58 10.91 15.63
C TYR A 273 -12.80 11.58 14.50
N ARG A 274 -11.95 10.82 13.77
CA ARG A 274 -11.20 11.32 12.62
C ARG A 274 -12.13 11.71 11.46
N ASP A 275 -13.19 10.93 11.21
CA ASP A 275 -14.18 11.24 10.19
C ASP A 275 -14.96 12.53 10.49
N VAL A 276 -15.37 12.73 11.75
CA VAL A 276 -16.02 13.98 12.20
C VAL A 276 -15.08 15.17 12.03
N ARG A 277 -13.82 15.05 12.43
CA ARG A 277 -12.83 16.13 12.26
C ARG A 277 -12.65 16.50 10.79
N LEU A 278 -12.56 15.50 9.90
CA LEU A 278 -12.43 15.73 8.47
C LEU A 278 -13.69 16.43 7.90
N TRP A 279 -14.87 15.99 8.33
CA TRP A 279 -16.14 16.62 7.95
C TRP A 279 -16.21 18.09 8.40
N MET A 280 -15.84 18.40 9.64
CA MET A 280 -15.80 19.78 10.13
C MET A 280 -14.81 20.63 9.33
N ALA A 281 -13.62 20.12 9.03
CA ALA A 281 -12.62 20.83 8.25
C ALA A 281 -13.11 21.12 6.81
N SER A 282 -13.80 20.17 6.17
CA SER A 282 -14.36 20.36 4.83
C SER A 282 -15.43 21.46 4.80
N ARG A 283 -16.25 21.58 5.85
CA ARG A 283 -17.26 22.66 5.96
C ARG A 283 -16.62 24.03 6.19
N SER A 284 -15.59 24.10 7.00
CA SER A 284 -14.88 25.37 7.23
C SER A 284 -14.25 25.89 5.93
N ALA A 285 -13.64 25.02 5.13
CA ALA A 285 -13.07 25.39 3.82
C ALA A 285 -14.15 25.93 2.87
N SER A 286 -15.29 25.24 2.74
CA SER A 286 -16.40 25.69 1.88
C SER A 286 -17.01 27.01 2.32
N LEU A 287 -17.11 27.29 3.62
CA LEU A 287 -17.58 28.56 4.17
C LEU A 287 -16.59 29.72 3.91
N HIS A 288 -15.28 29.43 3.92
CA HIS A 288 -14.27 30.43 3.58
C HIS A 288 -14.30 30.76 2.08
N GLU A 289 -14.47 29.76 1.21
CA GLU A 289 -14.62 30.00 -0.23
C GLU A 289 -15.88 30.80 -0.56
N GLN A 290 -17.03 30.47 0.04
CA GLN A 290 -18.27 31.23 -0.13
C GLN A 290 -18.13 32.68 0.33
N ARG A 291 -17.45 32.95 1.45
CA ARG A 291 -17.18 34.32 1.92
C ARG A 291 -16.18 35.09 1.03
N ALA A 292 -15.24 34.37 0.42
CA ALA A 292 -14.26 34.99 -0.49
C ALA A 292 -14.85 35.31 -1.88
N THR A 293 -15.89 34.58 -2.31
CA THR A 293 -16.57 34.78 -3.61
C THR A 293 -17.80 35.69 -3.51
N GLY A 294 -18.16 36.14 -2.33
CA GLY A 294 -19.27 37.10 -2.13
C GLY A 294 -20.66 36.52 -2.43
N ALA A 295 -20.83 35.22 -2.41
CA ALA A 295 -22.10 34.52 -2.61
C ALA A 295 -22.80 34.23 -1.27
#